data_6cc3b4e73a6846f636e4923ef6e7650d
#
_entry.id   6cc3b4e73a6846f636e4923ef6e7650d
#
_cell.length_a   1.000
_cell.length_b   1.000
_cell.length_c   1.000
_cell.angle_alpha   90.00
_cell.angle_beta   90.00
_cell.angle_gamma   90.00
#
_symmetry.space_group_name_H-M   'P 1'
#
loop_
_entity.id
_entity.type
_entity.pdbx_description
1 polymer ?
#
loop_
_entity_poly.entity_id
_entity_poly.type
_entity_poly.pdbx_seq_one_letter_code
_entity_poly.pdbx_strand_id
1 'polypeptide(L)'
;GSSFVREDKTVENGKRSKYPCNWELQGFGEYTYGRWYTIKGERPSDETGIYRYKFESPATTSGERIKIFFDGVMTDTEVFINGKPAGEMHQGGFYRFSYDITDLLKPGKKNLLEVKIAKESANKSINAAERKADWWLYGGIYRPVWLEVVPAVHMRHFILNADQHGKLQAAIEMEGDAKGYELSVSVRSLKDGKDIYTQENKSSISHQIKDSNKEQLVEGNWMNIQPWSTEDPICT
;
A
#
# COMPACT_ATOMS: atom_id res chain seq x y z
N GLY A 1 -0.92 1.38 -22.92
CA GLY A 1 -1.16 0.05 -22.42
C GLY A 1 0.09 -0.50 -21.78
N SER A 2 0.00 -0.89 -20.52
CA SER A 2 1.08 -1.53 -19.77
C SER A 2 1.41 -2.88 -20.40
N SER A 3 2.66 -3.10 -20.77
CA SER A 3 3.13 -4.40 -21.24
C SER A 3 3.83 -5.11 -20.08
N PHE A 4 3.26 -6.21 -19.63
CA PHE A 4 3.87 -7.12 -18.68
C PHE A 4 4.43 -8.33 -19.42
N VAL A 5 5.58 -8.78 -19.00
CA VAL A 5 6.28 -9.89 -19.62
C VAL A 5 6.46 -10.96 -18.57
N ARG A 6 5.94 -12.16 -18.83
CA ARG A 6 6.34 -13.36 -18.10
C ARG A 6 7.66 -13.84 -18.68
N GLU A 7 8.67 -14.05 -17.87
CA GLU A 7 9.81 -14.90 -18.23
C GLU A 7 9.54 -16.32 -17.74
N ASP A 8 9.17 -17.21 -18.65
CA ASP A 8 9.61 -18.58 -18.53
C ASP A 8 11.11 -18.58 -18.82
N LYS A 9 11.87 -19.49 -18.22
CA LYS A 9 13.35 -19.59 -18.32
C LYS A 9 13.93 -19.58 -19.76
N THR A 10 13.11 -19.39 -20.78
CA THR A 10 13.43 -19.52 -22.19
C THR A 10 12.77 -18.50 -23.11
N VAL A 11 12.13 -17.41 -22.65
CA VAL A 11 11.38 -16.55 -23.57
C VAL A 11 12.04 -15.20 -23.78
N GLU A 12 12.69 -15.05 -24.93
CA GLU A 12 13.15 -13.75 -25.45
C GLU A 12 12.02 -12.78 -25.84
N ASN A 13 10.77 -13.25 -25.97
CA ASN A 13 9.60 -12.47 -26.39
C ASN A 13 8.47 -12.56 -25.37
N GLY A 14 8.41 -11.58 -24.46
CA GLY A 14 7.34 -11.50 -23.50
C GLY A 14 5.98 -11.21 -24.10
N LYS A 15 4.93 -11.81 -23.53
CA LYS A 15 3.56 -11.58 -23.94
C LYS A 15 2.97 -10.38 -23.20
N ARG A 16 2.10 -9.62 -23.86
CA ARG A 16 1.34 -8.55 -23.21
C ARG A 16 0.27 -9.16 -22.31
N SER A 17 0.18 -8.68 -21.08
CA SER A 17 -0.91 -9.03 -20.19
C SER A 17 -1.76 -7.79 -19.83
N LYS A 18 -3.02 -8.01 -19.49
CA LYS A 18 -3.86 -6.98 -18.88
C LYS A 18 -3.48 -6.83 -17.42
N TYR A 19 -3.54 -5.61 -16.92
CA TYR A 19 -3.19 -5.27 -15.55
C TYR A 19 -4.28 -4.34 -14.97
N PRO A 20 -4.66 -4.44 -13.69
CA PRO A 20 -4.31 -5.53 -12.76
C PRO A 20 -5.06 -6.83 -13.09
N CYS A 21 -4.41 -7.99 -12.95
CA CYS A 21 -5.01 -9.31 -13.15
C CYS A 21 -4.11 -10.44 -12.64
N ASN A 22 -4.72 -11.51 -12.18
CA ASN A 22 -4.00 -12.75 -11.94
C ASN A 22 -3.54 -13.36 -13.27
N TRP A 23 -2.33 -13.88 -13.32
CA TRP A 23 -1.77 -14.37 -14.58
C TRP A 23 -2.46 -15.61 -15.12
N GLU A 24 -3.03 -16.47 -14.27
CA GLU A 24 -3.78 -17.65 -14.68
C GLU A 24 -5.03 -17.28 -15.48
N LEU A 25 -5.71 -16.19 -15.12
CA LEU A 25 -6.88 -15.70 -15.85
C LEU A 25 -6.54 -15.19 -17.27
N GLN A 26 -5.25 -15.08 -17.57
CA GLN A 26 -4.75 -14.71 -18.89
C GLN A 26 -4.05 -15.87 -19.62
N GLY A 27 -4.20 -17.08 -19.10
CA GLY A 27 -3.65 -18.28 -19.70
C GLY A 27 -2.16 -18.51 -19.42
N PHE A 28 -1.62 -17.93 -18.33
CA PHE A 28 -0.26 -18.20 -17.86
C PHE A 28 -0.32 -19.02 -16.58
N GLY A 29 0.67 -19.92 -16.38
CA GLY A 29 0.71 -20.75 -15.20
C GLY A 29 -0.40 -21.80 -15.12
N GLU A 30 -0.50 -22.41 -13.97
CA GLU A 30 -1.47 -23.48 -13.70
C GLU A 30 -2.46 -23.08 -12.64
N TYR A 31 -3.72 -23.49 -12.83
CA TYR A 31 -4.74 -23.38 -11.78
C TYR A 31 -4.44 -24.38 -10.67
N THR A 32 -4.23 -23.87 -9.47
CA THR A 32 -3.99 -24.68 -8.28
C THR A 32 -5.10 -24.43 -7.26
N TYR A 33 -5.70 -25.49 -6.77
CA TYR A 33 -6.72 -25.39 -5.74
C TYR A 33 -6.12 -25.61 -4.36
N GLY A 34 -6.29 -24.68 -3.45
CA GLY A 34 -5.61 -24.65 -2.16
C GLY A 34 -5.84 -25.88 -1.28
N ARG A 35 -7.01 -26.51 -1.37
CA ARG A 35 -7.34 -27.73 -0.65
C ARG A 35 -6.47 -28.94 -1.03
N TRP A 36 -5.80 -28.93 -2.17
CA TRP A 36 -4.86 -29.96 -2.56
C TRP A 36 -3.68 -30.10 -1.60
N TYR A 37 -3.27 -28.99 -0.99
CA TYR A 37 -2.24 -28.99 0.05
C TYR A 37 -2.61 -29.81 1.27
N THR A 38 -3.91 -29.87 1.59
CA THR A 38 -4.43 -30.62 2.74
C THR A 38 -4.63 -32.10 2.45
N ILE A 39 -4.94 -32.45 1.20
CA ILE A 39 -5.36 -33.82 0.80
C ILE A 39 -4.20 -34.63 0.23
N LYS A 40 -3.31 -34.02 -0.55
CA LYS A 40 -2.24 -34.70 -1.28
C LYS A 40 -0.82 -34.40 -0.80
N GLY A 41 -0.66 -33.69 0.29
CA GLY A 41 0.63 -33.19 0.76
C GLY A 41 1.01 -31.87 0.09
N GLU A 42 1.97 -31.17 0.68
CA GLU A 42 2.45 -29.88 0.18
C GLU A 42 3.12 -30.08 -1.19
N ARG A 43 2.54 -29.50 -2.20
CA ARG A 43 3.21 -29.25 -3.48
C ARG A 43 3.37 -27.76 -3.61
N PRO A 44 4.50 -27.20 -3.16
CA PRO A 44 4.76 -25.79 -3.42
C PRO A 44 4.83 -25.56 -4.93
N SER A 45 4.15 -24.53 -5.40
CA SER A 45 4.29 -24.09 -6.78
C SER A 45 5.62 -23.38 -6.93
N ASP A 46 6.44 -23.78 -7.91
CA ASP A 46 7.67 -23.10 -8.28
C ASP A 46 7.45 -21.98 -9.31
N GLU A 47 6.17 -21.66 -9.57
CA GLU A 47 5.81 -20.63 -10.53
C GLU A 47 6.31 -19.26 -10.09
N THR A 48 7.09 -18.65 -10.98
CA THR A 48 7.60 -17.28 -10.83
C THR A 48 7.27 -16.47 -12.08
N GLY A 49 6.66 -15.30 -11.87
CA GLY A 49 6.39 -14.34 -12.93
C GLY A 49 7.30 -13.12 -12.85
N ILE A 50 7.72 -12.58 -13.98
CA ILE A 50 8.45 -11.31 -14.05
C ILE A 50 7.63 -10.32 -14.89
N TYR A 51 7.23 -9.22 -14.27
CA TYR A 51 6.56 -8.11 -14.92
C TYR A 51 7.58 -7.02 -15.26
N ARG A 52 7.47 -6.46 -16.47
CA ARG A 52 8.31 -5.36 -16.92
C ARG A 52 7.45 -4.23 -17.46
N TYR A 53 7.70 -3.03 -16.99
CA TYR A 53 7.00 -1.83 -17.43
C TYR A 53 7.93 -0.64 -17.58
N LYS A 54 7.89 0.02 -18.75
CA LYS A 54 8.63 1.25 -18.98
C LYS A 54 7.72 2.44 -18.74
N PHE A 55 8.15 3.35 -17.88
CA PHE A 55 7.41 4.54 -17.50
C PHE A 55 8.31 5.78 -17.45
N GLU A 56 7.71 6.94 -17.55
CA GLU A 56 8.37 8.21 -17.29
C GLU A 56 8.13 8.60 -15.85
N SER A 57 9.18 9.10 -15.16
CA SER A 57 8.99 9.58 -13.80
C SER A 57 8.08 10.80 -13.78
N PRO A 58 7.21 10.96 -12.78
CA PRO A 58 6.51 12.21 -12.56
C PRO A 58 7.50 13.38 -12.46
N ALA A 59 7.06 14.57 -12.87
CA ALA A 59 7.79 15.78 -12.58
C ALA A 59 7.76 16.04 -11.06
N THR A 60 8.90 16.38 -10.49
CA THR A 60 9.04 16.71 -9.07
C THR A 60 9.69 18.06 -8.91
N THR A 61 9.36 18.75 -7.82
CA THR A 61 10.06 19.90 -7.32
C THR A 61 11.19 19.48 -6.38
N SER A 62 12.03 20.43 -5.99
CA SER A 62 13.15 20.15 -5.08
C SER A 62 12.65 19.62 -3.74
N GLY A 63 13.19 18.49 -3.33
CA GLY A 63 12.88 17.84 -2.05
C GLY A 63 11.68 16.91 -2.05
N GLU A 64 10.87 16.83 -3.12
CA GLU A 64 9.80 15.86 -3.22
C GLU A 64 10.35 14.43 -3.39
N ARG A 65 9.59 13.46 -2.87
CA ARG A 65 9.90 12.04 -2.94
C ARG A 65 8.87 11.33 -3.81
N ILE A 66 9.29 10.27 -4.49
CA ILE A 66 8.40 9.42 -5.29
C ILE A 66 8.36 8.04 -4.66
N LYS A 67 7.16 7.62 -4.25
CA LYS A 67 6.88 6.29 -3.73
C LYS A 67 6.10 5.46 -4.75
N ILE A 68 6.45 4.18 -4.89
CA ILE A 68 5.65 3.21 -5.63
C ILE A 68 4.86 2.35 -4.66
N PHE A 69 3.56 2.23 -4.90
CA PHE A 69 2.64 1.45 -4.08
C PHE A 69 2.13 0.24 -4.84
N PHE A 70 2.01 -0.86 -4.13
CA PHE A 70 1.36 -2.07 -4.58
C PHE A 70 0.21 -2.39 -3.63
N ASP A 71 -1.02 -2.38 -4.12
CA ASP A 71 -2.20 -2.64 -3.27
C ASP A 71 -2.42 -4.13 -2.99
N GLY A 72 -1.75 -5.01 -3.75
CA GLY A 72 -1.73 -6.44 -3.52
C GLY A 72 -1.07 -7.22 -4.65
N VAL A 73 -0.17 -8.12 -4.29
CA VAL A 73 0.60 -8.98 -5.19
C VAL A 73 0.73 -10.36 -4.57
N MET A 74 0.49 -11.42 -5.31
CA MET A 74 0.55 -12.81 -4.83
C MET A 74 1.77 -13.54 -5.37
N THR A 75 2.78 -13.85 -4.51
CA THR A 75 2.82 -13.65 -3.05
C THR A 75 4.14 -12.98 -2.66
N ASP A 76 5.31 -13.65 -2.81
CA ASP A 76 6.60 -13.04 -2.54
C ASP A 76 7.01 -12.15 -3.70
N THR A 77 7.36 -10.90 -3.40
CA THR A 77 7.55 -9.86 -4.42
C THR A 77 8.87 -9.13 -4.24
N GLU A 78 9.71 -9.19 -5.26
CA GLU A 78 10.92 -8.39 -5.38
C GLU A 78 10.69 -7.30 -6.42
N VAL A 79 11.02 -6.06 -6.09
CA VAL A 79 10.81 -4.89 -6.97
C VAL A 79 12.15 -4.26 -7.32
N PHE A 80 12.34 -3.99 -8.62
CA PHE A 80 13.55 -3.36 -9.13
C PHE A 80 13.19 -2.14 -9.99
N ILE A 81 13.96 -1.08 -9.83
CA ILE A 81 13.89 0.13 -10.67
C ILE A 81 15.25 0.27 -11.37
N ASN A 82 15.23 0.26 -12.71
CA ASN A 82 16.45 0.36 -13.52
C ASN A 82 17.52 -0.69 -13.15
N GLY A 83 17.08 -1.90 -12.76
CA GLY A 83 17.94 -3.02 -12.36
C GLY A 83 18.46 -2.94 -10.91
N LYS A 84 18.08 -1.93 -10.13
CA LYS A 84 18.44 -1.82 -8.71
C LYS A 84 17.25 -2.21 -7.83
N PRO A 85 17.44 -2.96 -6.73
CA PRO A 85 16.37 -3.32 -5.83
C PRO A 85 15.76 -2.06 -5.19
N ALA A 86 14.43 -2.01 -5.13
CA ALA A 86 13.70 -0.90 -4.50
C ALA A 86 13.68 -1.00 -2.97
N GLY A 87 13.80 -2.19 -2.44
CA GLY A 87 13.83 -2.49 -1.02
C GLY A 87 13.89 -3.99 -0.76
N GLU A 88 13.57 -4.39 0.45
CA GLU A 88 13.49 -5.79 0.83
C GLU A 88 12.31 -6.49 0.15
N MET A 89 12.41 -7.81 0.00
CA MET A 89 11.34 -8.64 -0.57
C MET A 89 10.09 -8.52 0.31
N HIS A 90 8.97 -8.15 -0.31
CA HIS A 90 7.67 -8.20 0.36
C HIS A 90 7.12 -9.63 0.36
N GLN A 91 6.48 -10.02 1.46
CA GLN A 91 5.81 -11.30 1.60
C GLN A 91 4.36 -11.09 2.07
N GLY A 92 3.43 -11.82 1.45
CA GLY A 92 2.01 -11.74 1.76
C GLY A 92 1.18 -11.12 0.63
N GLY A 93 0.06 -11.79 0.26
CA GLY A 93 -0.71 -11.45 -0.93
C GLY A 93 -1.74 -10.34 -0.71
N PHE A 94 -2.17 -10.09 0.53
CA PHE A 94 -3.33 -9.25 0.82
C PHE A 94 -3.01 -7.87 1.38
N TYR A 95 -1.74 -7.56 1.56
CA TYR A 95 -1.26 -6.33 2.18
C TYR A 95 -0.76 -5.35 1.14
N ARG A 96 -1.08 -4.07 1.36
CA ARG A 96 -0.44 -2.97 0.64
C ARG A 96 0.99 -2.81 1.13
N PHE A 97 1.91 -2.56 0.20
CA PHE A 97 3.29 -2.21 0.50
C PHE A 97 3.80 -1.14 -0.45
N SER A 98 4.89 -0.48 -0.09
CA SER A 98 5.47 0.59 -0.89
C SER A 98 6.98 0.69 -0.71
N TYR A 99 7.63 1.30 -1.70
CA TYR A 99 9.04 1.64 -1.64
C TYR A 99 9.24 3.09 -2.07
N ASP A 100 10.14 3.79 -1.42
CA ASP A 100 10.66 5.06 -1.94
C ASP A 100 11.66 4.75 -3.06
N ILE A 101 11.35 5.22 -4.24
CA ILE A 101 12.15 4.96 -5.45
C ILE A 101 12.84 6.20 -6.00
N THR A 102 12.75 7.32 -5.30
CA THR A 102 13.24 8.62 -5.75
C THR A 102 14.67 8.56 -6.29
N ASP A 103 15.58 7.98 -5.49
CA ASP A 103 17.01 7.93 -5.82
C ASP A 103 17.38 6.85 -6.86
N LEU A 104 16.40 6.03 -7.25
CA LEU A 104 16.54 4.99 -8.28
C LEU A 104 16.07 5.47 -9.65
N LEU A 105 15.33 6.57 -9.71
CA LEU A 105 14.77 7.12 -10.93
C LEU A 105 15.81 7.92 -11.72
N LYS A 106 15.62 7.95 -13.03
CA LYS A 106 16.30 8.81 -13.98
C LYS A 106 15.34 9.93 -14.39
N PRO A 107 15.45 11.14 -13.81
CA PRO A 107 14.54 12.23 -14.11
C PRO A 107 14.51 12.56 -15.60
N GLY A 108 13.31 12.81 -16.16
CA GLY A 108 13.12 13.15 -17.56
C GLY A 108 13.49 12.04 -18.57
N LYS A 109 13.69 10.82 -18.11
CA LYS A 109 13.99 9.65 -18.95
C LYS A 109 13.01 8.53 -18.67
N LYS A 110 12.94 7.57 -19.60
CA LYS A 110 12.20 6.32 -19.38
C LYS A 110 12.93 5.48 -18.34
N ASN A 111 12.17 5.03 -17.36
CA ASN A 111 12.58 4.13 -16.30
C ASN A 111 11.99 2.75 -16.53
N LEU A 112 12.68 1.71 -16.07
CA LEU A 112 12.22 0.33 -16.13
C LEU A 112 11.83 -0.14 -14.73
N LEU A 113 10.57 -0.50 -14.55
CA LEU A 113 10.08 -1.27 -13.41
C LEU A 113 10.15 -2.74 -13.77
N GLU A 114 10.76 -3.54 -12.91
CA GLU A 114 10.72 -5.00 -12.95
C GLU A 114 10.18 -5.50 -11.61
N VAL A 115 9.20 -6.40 -11.67
CA VAL A 115 8.59 -7.01 -10.48
C VAL A 115 8.64 -8.51 -10.63
N LYS A 116 9.44 -9.16 -9.81
CA LYS A 116 9.56 -10.61 -9.74
C LYS A 116 8.67 -11.14 -8.64
N ILE A 117 7.83 -12.13 -8.97
CA ILE A 117 6.79 -12.61 -8.07
C ILE A 117 6.86 -14.14 -8.03
N ALA A 118 7.01 -14.71 -6.83
CA ALA A 118 6.76 -16.12 -6.62
C ALA A 118 5.31 -16.32 -6.18
N LYS A 119 4.60 -17.25 -6.81
CA LYS A 119 3.20 -17.59 -6.53
C LYS A 119 3.01 -18.06 -5.09
N GLU A 120 3.98 -18.77 -4.56
CA GLU A 120 4.01 -19.18 -3.16
C GLU A 120 5.13 -18.51 -2.40
N SER A 121 4.87 -18.28 -1.13
CA SER A 121 5.85 -17.65 -0.26
C SER A 121 6.92 -18.66 0.18
N ALA A 122 8.17 -18.19 0.28
CA ALA A 122 9.22 -18.90 0.99
C ALA A 122 8.92 -19.01 2.50
N ASN A 123 8.01 -18.18 3.01
CA ASN A 123 7.58 -18.18 4.40
C ASN A 123 6.42 -19.16 4.61
N LYS A 124 6.68 -20.25 5.33
CA LYS A 124 5.67 -21.30 5.63
C LYS A 124 4.44 -20.77 6.36
N SER A 125 4.60 -19.76 7.22
CA SER A 125 3.49 -19.17 7.97
C SER A 125 2.51 -18.45 7.03
N ILE A 126 3.03 -17.72 6.04
CA ILE A 126 2.21 -17.06 5.02
C ILE A 126 1.47 -18.09 4.18
N ASN A 127 2.15 -19.14 3.71
CA ASN A 127 1.48 -20.21 2.96
C ASN A 127 0.39 -20.90 3.80
N ALA A 128 0.62 -21.09 5.11
CA ALA A 128 -0.39 -21.67 5.98
C ALA A 128 -1.62 -20.77 6.12
N ALA A 129 -1.43 -19.46 6.20
CA ALA A 129 -2.51 -18.49 6.37
C ALA A 129 -3.25 -18.18 5.06
N GLU A 130 -2.52 -18.07 3.94
CA GLU A 130 -3.06 -17.50 2.71
C GLU A 130 -3.27 -18.54 1.59
N ARG A 131 -2.63 -19.72 1.66
CA ARG A 131 -2.61 -20.70 0.57
C ARG A 131 -3.30 -22.01 0.90
N LYS A 132 -3.47 -22.36 2.17
CA LYS A 132 -4.08 -23.63 2.60
C LYS A 132 -5.57 -23.47 2.92
N ALA A 133 -6.38 -23.26 1.91
CA ALA A 133 -7.82 -23.13 2.09
C ALA A 133 -8.62 -23.54 0.85
N ASP A 134 -9.94 -23.42 0.95
CA ASP A 134 -10.91 -23.92 -0.04
C ASP A 134 -11.14 -22.88 -1.16
N TRP A 135 -10.07 -22.42 -1.77
CA TRP A 135 -10.09 -21.49 -2.91
C TRP A 135 -8.97 -21.76 -3.92
N TRP A 136 -9.11 -21.16 -5.09
CA TRP A 136 -8.08 -21.19 -6.13
C TRP A 136 -6.89 -20.28 -5.74
N LEU A 137 -5.69 -20.82 -5.90
CA LEU A 137 -4.46 -20.10 -5.67
C LEU A 137 -4.04 -19.39 -6.96
N TYR A 138 -4.04 -18.08 -6.92
CA TYR A 138 -3.61 -17.25 -8.01
C TYR A 138 -2.26 -16.61 -7.73
N GLY A 139 -1.57 -16.22 -8.81
CA GLY A 139 -0.34 -15.46 -8.77
C GLY A 139 -0.47 -14.12 -9.50
N GLY A 140 0.50 -13.25 -9.31
CA GLY A 140 0.60 -12.01 -10.07
C GLY A 140 0.14 -10.74 -9.35
N ILE A 141 0.16 -9.64 -10.11
CA ILE A 141 -0.26 -8.31 -9.64
C ILE A 141 -1.77 -8.19 -9.87
N TYR A 142 -2.58 -8.45 -8.86
CA TYR A 142 -4.03 -8.50 -8.99
C TYR A 142 -4.74 -7.22 -8.52
N ARG A 143 -4.03 -6.32 -7.84
CA ARG A 143 -4.50 -5.00 -7.41
C ARG A 143 -3.65 -3.87 -8.02
N PRO A 144 -4.12 -2.61 -7.96
CA PRO A 144 -3.40 -1.47 -8.53
C PRO A 144 -1.96 -1.32 -8.05
N VAL A 145 -1.10 -0.84 -8.97
CA VAL A 145 0.23 -0.29 -8.68
C VAL A 145 0.22 1.16 -9.15
N TRP A 146 0.69 2.07 -8.31
CA TRP A 146 0.64 3.50 -8.59
C TRP A 146 1.82 4.23 -7.98
N LEU A 147 2.07 5.43 -8.46
CA LEU A 147 3.10 6.31 -7.95
C LEU A 147 2.46 7.44 -7.16
N GLU A 148 3.08 7.80 -6.06
CA GLU A 148 2.74 8.97 -5.27
C GLU A 148 3.94 9.90 -5.21
N VAL A 149 3.69 11.20 -5.44
CA VAL A 149 4.67 12.25 -5.21
C VAL A 149 4.30 12.92 -3.90
N VAL A 150 5.22 12.90 -2.95
CA VAL A 150 5.00 13.45 -1.61
C VAL A 150 6.05 14.51 -1.30
N PRO A 151 5.72 15.54 -0.50
CA PRO A 151 6.71 16.49 0.01
C PRO A 151 7.81 15.78 0.81
N ALA A 152 8.98 16.42 0.95
CA ALA A 152 10.07 15.91 1.77
C ALA A 152 9.65 15.66 3.22
N VAL A 153 8.74 16.51 3.72
CA VAL A 153 8.12 16.36 5.05
C VAL A 153 6.64 16.08 4.87
N HIS A 154 6.19 14.94 5.32
CA HIS A 154 4.80 14.50 5.21
C HIS A 154 4.41 13.53 6.32
N MET A 155 3.12 13.34 6.51
CA MET A 155 2.61 12.29 7.37
C MET A 155 2.82 10.93 6.71
N ARG A 156 3.58 10.06 7.36
CA ARG A 156 3.84 8.69 6.90
C ARG A 156 2.68 7.76 7.21
N HIS A 157 2.21 7.85 8.43
CA HIS A 157 1.13 7.01 8.94
C HIS A 157 0.34 7.77 9.98
N PHE A 158 -0.94 7.45 10.10
CA PHE A 158 -1.77 7.96 11.19
C PHE A 158 -2.79 6.91 11.63
N ILE A 159 -3.07 6.90 12.91
CA ILE A 159 -4.09 6.07 13.55
C ILE A 159 -5.07 7.00 14.23
N LEU A 160 -6.35 6.86 13.90
CA LEU A 160 -7.42 7.62 14.52
C LEU A 160 -8.27 6.69 15.35
N ASN A 161 -8.45 7.04 16.64
CA ASN A 161 -9.39 6.40 17.54
C ASN A 161 -10.41 7.45 18.00
N ALA A 162 -11.68 7.19 17.77
CA ALA A 162 -12.76 8.04 18.21
C ALA A 162 -13.78 7.22 18.98
N ASP A 163 -14.38 7.81 20.01
CA ASP A 163 -15.46 7.19 20.76
C ASP A 163 -16.80 7.94 20.56
N GLN A 164 -17.89 7.31 21.01
CA GLN A 164 -19.23 7.85 20.91
C GLN A 164 -19.48 9.12 21.74
N HIS A 165 -18.54 9.49 22.61
CA HIS A 165 -18.62 10.67 23.47
C HIS A 165 -17.86 11.87 22.91
N GLY A 166 -17.28 11.71 21.70
CA GLY A 166 -16.52 12.74 21.01
C GLY A 166 -15.06 12.84 21.38
N LYS A 167 -14.52 11.88 22.16
CA LYS A 167 -13.08 11.80 22.37
C LYS A 167 -12.42 11.28 21.11
N LEU A 168 -11.42 12.00 20.60
CA LEU A 168 -10.60 11.59 19.47
C LEU A 168 -9.12 11.61 19.87
N GLN A 169 -8.43 10.56 19.50
CA GLN A 169 -6.97 10.44 19.59
C GLN A 169 -6.40 10.20 18.21
N ALA A 170 -5.48 11.04 17.79
CA ALA A 170 -4.73 10.89 16.54
C ALA A 170 -3.26 10.64 16.87
N ALA A 171 -2.77 9.46 16.52
CA ALA A 171 -1.35 9.12 16.58
C ALA A 171 -0.77 9.22 15.17
N ILE A 172 0.23 10.06 14.97
CA ILE A 172 0.72 10.47 13.66
C ILE A 172 2.23 10.29 13.59
N GLU A 173 2.69 9.52 12.62
CA GLU A 173 4.10 9.38 12.29
C GLU A 173 4.47 10.32 11.15
N MET A 174 5.52 11.09 11.35
CA MET A 174 6.07 11.97 10.32
C MET A 174 7.23 11.30 9.59
N GLU A 175 7.38 11.63 8.32
CA GLU A 175 8.59 11.32 7.54
C GLU A 175 9.24 12.63 7.11
N GLY A 176 10.59 12.69 7.18
CA GLY A 176 11.36 13.91 6.98
C GLY A 176 11.54 14.73 8.27
N ASP A 177 12.27 15.84 8.17
CA ASP A 177 12.50 16.72 9.32
C ASP A 177 11.31 17.67 9.53
N ALA A 178 10.36 17.21 10.32
CA ALA A 178 9.14 17.94 10.67
C ALA A 178 9.32 18.88 11.89
N LYS A 179 10.52 18.99 12.46
CA LYS A 179 10.77 19.85 13.62
C LYS A 179 10.37 21.29 13.36
N GLY A 180 9.57 21.86 14.24
CA GLY A 180 9.06 23.23 14.10
C GLY A 180 7.79 23.37 13.25
N TYR A 181 7.33 22.29 12.60
CA TYR A 181 6.01 22.30 11.95
C TYR A 181 4.90 22.27 13.01
N GLU A 182 3.77 22.84 12.66
CA GLU A 182 2.55 22.74 13.44
C GLU A 182 1.67 21.63 12.90
N LEU A 183 1.25 20.72 13.76
CA LEU A 183 0.30 19.67 13.47
C LEU A 183 -1.07 20.08 13.99
N SER A 184 -2.10 20.07 13.15
CA SER A 184 -3.46 20.46 13.52
C SER A 184 -4.46 19.37 13.12
N VAL A 185 -5.41 19.10 14.03
CA VAL A 185 -6.54 18.18 13.82
C VAL A 185 -7.83 18.94 13.97
N SER A 186 -8.71 18.86 12.98
CA SER A 186 -10.06 19.39 12.98
C SER A 186 -11.06 18.31 12.61
N VAL A 187 -12.30 18.43 13.09
CA VAL A 187 -13.40 17.51 12.76
C VAL A 187 -14.50 18.29 12.06
N ARG A 188 -15.01 17.74 10.96
CA ARG A 188 -16.10 18.35 10.18
C ARG A 188 -17.23 17.37 9.99
N SER A 189 -18.44 17.90 10.03
CA SER A 189 -19.65 17.16 9.68
C SER A 189 -19.65 16.84 8.18
N LEU A 190 -19.83 15.59 7.81
CA LEU A 190 -20.00 15.17 6.41
C LEU A 190 -21.37 15.63 5.85
N LYS A 191 -22.34 15.90 6.71
CA LYS A 191 -23.70 16.29 6.31
C LYS A 191 -23.76 17.69 5.70
N ASP A 192 -23.04 18.64 6.29
CA ASP A 192 -23.11 20.06 5.90
C ASP A 192 -21.76 20.76 5.78
N GLY A 193 -20.67 20.02 5.97
CA GLY A 193 -19.29 20.53 5.86
C GLY A 193 -18.86 21.49 6.96
N LYS A 194 -19.69 21.66 8.02
CA LYS A 194 -19.37 22.59 9.12
C LYS A 194 -18.37 22.00 10.08
N ASP A 195 -17.54 22.86 10.65
CA ASP A 195 -16.63 22.48 11.72
C ASP A 195 -17.40 22.06 12.97
N ILE A 196 -16.96 20.97 13.58
CA ILE A 196 -17.42 20.52 14.89
C ILE A 196 -16.42 21.04 15.91
N TYR A 197 -16.92 21.72 16.95
CA TYR A 197 -16.07 22.39 17.92
C TYR A 197 -15.76 21.50 19.12
N THR A 198 -14.58 21.68 19.69
CA THR A 198 -14.18 21.04 20.94
C THR A 198 -14.98 21.62 22.13
N GLN A 199 -14.86 20.95 23.28
CA GLN A 199 -15.44 21.45 24.56
C GLN A 199 -14.91 22.84 24.95
N GLU A 200 -13.70 23.20 24.51
CA GLU A 200 -13.11 24.51 24.71
C GLU A 200 -13.48 25.51 23.61
N ASN A 201 -14.47 25.19 22.77
CA ASN A 201 -14.95 26.00 21.66
C ASN A 201 -13.86 26.30 20.61
N LYS A 202 -12.96 25.36 20.35
CA LYS A 202 -11.95 25.45 19.30
C LYS A 202 -12.37 24.62 18.10
N SER A 203 -12.15 25.12 16.89
CA SER A 203 -12.39 24.39 15.64
C SER A 203 -11.31 23.36 15.34
N SER A 204 -10.13 23.46 15.97
CA SER A 204 -9.02 22.54 15.81
C SER A 204 -8.19 22.45 17.09
N ILE A 205 -7.44 21.36 17.21
CA ILE A 205 -6.39 21.20 18.22
C ILE A 205 -5.07 21.09 17.49
N SER A 206 -4.09 21.86 17.91
CA SER A 206 -2.76 21.82 17.29
C SER A 206 -1.63 21.80 18.32
N HIS A 207 -0.47 21.29 17.89
CA HIS A 207 0.75 21.41 18.65
C HIS A 207 1.98 21.50 17.71
N GLN A 208 3.06 22.07 18.26
CA GLN A 208 4.34 22.14 17.56
C GLN A 208 5.09 20.81 17.65
N ILE A 209 5.55 20.32 16.52
CA ILE A 209 6.41 19.12 16.45
C ILE A 209 7.80 19.45 16.97
N LYS A 210 8.19 18.83 18.07
CA LYS A 210 9.51 19.03 18.71
C LYS A 210 10.56 18.02 18.25
N ASP A 211 10.12 16.82 17.92
CA ASP A 211 10.95 15.69 17.50
C ASP A 211 10.22 14.89 16.42
N SER A 212 10.73 14.93 15.22
CA SER A 212 10.15 14.24 14.05
C SER A 212 10.21 12.72 14.14
N ASN A 213 11.15 12.18 14.94
CA ASN A 213 11.35 10.72 15.07
C ASN A 213 10.40 10.08 16.06
N LYS A 214 9.60 10.89 16.77
CA LYS A 214 8.59 10.41 17.70
C LYS A 214 7.21 10.49 17.09
N GLU A 215 6.37 9.55 17.46
CA GLU A 215 4.95 9.60 17.21
C GLU A 215 4.36 10.89 17.84
N GLN A 216 3.58 11.61 17.04
CA GLN A 216 2.88 12.80 17.48
C GLN A 216 1.48 12.41 17.94
N LEU A 217 1.17 12.61 19.21
CA LEU A 217 -0.15 12.32 19.76
C LEU A 217 -0.94 13.62 19.89
N VAL A 218 -2.09 13.68 19.24
CA VAL A 218 -3.08 14.75 19.37
C VAL A 218 -4.35 14.17 19.95
N GLU A 219 -4.82 14.75 21.06
CA GLU A 219 -6.03 14.31 21.74
C GLU A 219 -6.99 15.48 21.94
N GLY A 220 -8.29 15.21 21.81
CA GLY A 220 -9.31 16.20 22.05
C GLY A 220 -10.69 15.63 22.25
N ASN A 221 -11.60 16.49 22.76
CA ASN A 221 -12.98 16.15 22.93
C ASN A 221 -13.83 17.12 22.10
N TRP A 222 -14.57 16.57 21.12
CA TRP A 222 -15.50 17.33 20.27
C TRP A 222 -16.93 17.19 20.78
N MET A 223 -17.68 18.25 20.68
CA MET A 223 -19.09 18.29 21.12
C MET A 223 -20.03 17.87 19.99
N ASN A 224 -21.25 17.48 20.39
CA ASN A 224 -22.35 17.22 19.45
C ASN A 224 -22.03 16.17 18.39
N ILE A 225 -21.20 15.18 18.73
CA ILE A 225 -20.97 14.02 17.88
C ILE A 225 -22.22 13.14 17.89
N GLN A 226 -22.74 12.82 16.72
CA GLN A 226 -23.80 11.85 16.56
C GLN A 226 -23.18 10.48 16.22
N PRO A 227 -23.25 9.49 17.15
CA PRO A 227 -22.68 8.19 16.88
C PRO A 227 -23.48 7.47 15.80
N TRP A 228 -22.78 6.71 14.98
CA TRP A 228 -23.40 5.79 14.02
C TRP A 228 -24.15 4.68 14.77
N SER A 229 -25.35 4.33 14.29
CA SER A 229 -26.08 3.15 14.73
C SER A 229 -26.73 2.46 13.54
N THR A 230 -27.17 1.20 13.73
CA THR A 230 -27.89 0.44 12.69
C THR A 230 -29.24 1.04 12.37
N GLU A 231 -29.86 1.74 13.35
CA GLU A 231 -31.15 2.40 13.23
C GLU A 231 -31.02 3.78 12.58
N ASP A 232 -29.88 4.45 12.78
CA ASP A 232 -29.56 5.75 12.19
C ASP A 232 -28.09 5.74 11.66
N PRO A 233 -27.89 5.19 10.45
CA PRO A 233 -26.56 5.01 9.87
C PRO A 233 -26.03 6.33 9.30
N ILE A 234 -25.77 7.30 10.17
CA ILE A 234 -25.13 8.56 9.80
C ILE A 234 -23.61 8.37 9.82
N CYS A 235 -22.98 8.57 8.67
CA CYS A 235 -21.52 8.72 8.61
C CYS A 235 -21.18 10.18 8.92
N THR A 236 -20.61 10.42 10.10
CA THR A 236 -20.01 11.72 10.45
C THR A 236 -18.52 11.70 10.12
#